data_618fdf70dcf0236aeda8427e6c444e57
#
_entry.id   618fdf70dcf0236aeda8427e6c444e57
#
_cell.length_a   1.000
_cell.length_b   1.000
_cell.length_c   1.000
_cell.angle_alpha   90.00
_cell.angle_beta   90.00
_cell.angle_gamma   90.00
#
_symmetry.space_group_name_H-M   'P 1'
#
loop_
_entity.id
_entity.type
_entity.pdbx_description
1 polymer ?
#
loop_
_entity_poly.entity_id
_entity_poly.type
_entity_poly.pdbx_seq_one_letter_code
_entity_poly.pdbx_strand_id
1 'polypeptide(L)'
;MELYFLGTGAGMPARHRNVTSIVLNLLPERGSIWFFDCGEGTQHQILRSPVKLSKSEKLFVTHLHGDHIFGLPGLLSSRSYQGGDTPFTIYGPKGIKAYVDMSLQLSQVHLDYELAIREIPSEGGVVFEDESFRVEAAPLDHRIECFGYRIVEKDLPGKLQQEKLHELGITAGPLYGRLKQGQTVKLEDGRELRGSDFVGPSIKGRTVTILGDTKPCGNSALLAEGADVLVHEATFGAEREDLAAAYDHSTTEQAARTAAEGGVGALIMTHISSRYQGEGAERLLEEARAIHPDSWLAEDFYSHAVPRRQS
;
A
#
# COMPACT_ATOMS: atom_id res chain seq x y z
N MET A 1 1.34 5.93 -9.15
CA MET A 1 1.06 4.99 -8.03
C MET A 1 0.28 3.82 -8.59
N GLU A 2 0.66 2.63 -8.22
CA GLU A 2 0.06 1.38 -8.71
C GLU A 2 0.19 0.31 -7.61
N LEU A 3 -0.83 -0.47 -7.42
CA LEU A 3 -0.79 -1.70 -6.62
C LEU A 3 -0.41 -2.87 -7.52
N TYR A 4 0.46 -3.76 -7.02
CA TYR A 4 0.86 -4.98 -7.71
C TYR A 4 0.80 -6.16 -6.73
N PHE A 5 0.11 -7.23 -7.08
CA PHE A 5 -0.15 -8.36 -6.20
C PHE A 5 0.81 -9.51 -6.54
N LEU A 6 1.73 -9.83 -5.63
CA LEU A 6 2.66 -10.94 -5.76
C LEU A 6 2.07 -12.25 -5.23
N GLY A 7 1.10 -12.15 -4.32
CA GLY A 7 0.41 -13.29 -3.76
C GLY A 7 -0.95 -12.88 -3.21
N THR A 8 -1.97 -13.67 -3.47
CA THR A 8 -3.39 -13.36 -3.26
C THR A 8 -4.17 -14.47 -2.58
N GLY A 9 -3.49 -15.53 -2.14
CA GLY A 9 -4.08 -16.70 -1.48
C GLY A 9 -3.97 -16.65 0.03
N ALA A 10 -4.93 -17.28 0.71
CA ALA A 10 -5.06 -17.37 2.16
C ALA A 10 -4.40 -18.62 2.73
N GLY A 11 -3.66 -18.48 3.83
CA GLY A 11 -3.16 -19.54 4.71
C GLY A 11 -2.03 -20.38 4.14
N MET A 12 -2.15 -20.86 2.92
CA MET A 12 -1.16 -21.72 2.26
C MET A 12 -1.07 -21.48 0.76
N PRO A 13 0.11 -21.69 0.13
CA PRO A 13 0.21 -21.57 -1.32
C PRO A 13 -0.70 -22.56 -2.04
N ALA A 14 -1.28 -22.11 -3.16
CA ALA A 14 -2.05 -22.92 -4.08
C ALA A 14 -1.44 -22.86 -5.49
N ARG A 15 -1.96 -23.68 -6.43
CA ARG A 15 -1.40 -23.73 -7.81
C ARG A 15 -1.40 -22.38 -8.52
N HIS A 16 -2.43 -21.55 -8.26
CA HIS A 16 -2.68 -20.30 -8.97
C HIS A 16 -2.57 -19.08 -8.07
N ARG A 17 -2.38 -19.27 -6.76
CA ARG A 17 -2.25 -18.18 -5.79
C ARG A 17 -1.14 -18.48 -4.81
N ASN A 18 -0.13 -17.63 -4.77
CA ASN A 18 0.83 -17.60 -3.67
C ASN A 18 0.20 -16.92 -2.46
N VAL A 19 0.79 -17.08 -1.29
CA VAL A 19 0.38 -16.40 -0.06
C VAL A 19 0.70 -14.91 -0.10
N THR A 20 0.14 -14.15 0.83
CA THR A 20 0.01 -12.69 0.79
C THR A 20 1.31 -11.93 0.60
N SER A 21 1.36 -11.14 -0.45
CA SER A 21 2.34 -10.06 -0.61
C SER A 21 1.84 -9.05 -1.64
N ILE A 22 1.84 -7.77 -1.28
CA ILE A 22 1.37 -6.67 -2.12
C ILE A 22 2.49 -5.64 -2.24
N VAL A 23 2.64 -5.05 -3.42
CA VAL A 23 3.59 -3.96 -3.68
C VAL A 23 2.83 -2.70 -4.03
N LEU A 24 3.11 -1.63 -3.33
CA LEU A 24 2.74 -0.27 -3.73
C LEU A 24 3.90 0.33 -4.51
N ASN A 25 3.74 0.41 -5.81
CA ASN A 25 4.72 0.98 -6.74
C ASN A 25 4.61 2.51 -6.72
N LEU A 26 5.63 3.16 -6.17
CA LEU A 26 5.78 4.60 -6.06
C LEU A 26 6.97 5.11 -6.89
N LEU A 27 7.44 4.34 -7.87
CA LEU A 27 8.57 4.74 -8.72
C LEU A 27 8.38 6.11 -9.38
N PRO A 28 7.19 6.45 -9.93
CA PRO A 28 6.98 7.77 -10.51
C PRO A 28 6.96 8.91 -9.48
N GLU A 29 6.53 8.63 -8.25
CA GLU A 29 6.35 9.62 -7.20
C GLU A 29 7.63 9.87 -6.40
N ARG A 30 8.37 8.79 -6.08
CA ARG A 30 9.53 8.88 -5.17
C ARG A 30 10.72 7.97 -5.54
N GLY A 31 10.64 7.22 -6.64
CA GLY A 31 11.71 6.33 -7.09
C GLY A 31 11.84 5.03 -6.27
N SER A 32 10.86 4.68 -5.45
CA SER A 32 10.88 3.51 -4.59
C SER A 32 9.58 2.71 -4.64
N ILE A 33 9.61 1.50 -4.07
CA ILE A 33 8.45 0.65 -3.87
C ILE A 33 8.31 0.29 -2.40
N TRP A 34 7.07 0.07 -1.95
CA TRP A 34 6.75 -0.39 -0.61
C TRP A 34 6.04 -1.73 -0.66
N PHE A 35 6.40 -2.63 0.25
CA PHE A 35 5.73 -3.92 0.40
C PHE A 35 4.72 -3.88 1.53
N PHE A 36 3.64 -4.64 1.37
CA PHE A 36 2.68 -4.98 2.42
C PHE A 36 2.63 -6.49 2.49
N ASP A 37 3.09 -7.02 3.61
CA ASP A 37 3.34 -8.43 3.86
C ASP A 37 4.38 -9.08 2.92
N CYS A 38 4.91 -10.20 3.37
CA CYS A 38 5.91 -10.99 2.66
C CYS A 38 5.74 -12.46 3.03
N GLY A 39 4.71 -13.07 2.48
CA GLY A 39 4.45 -14.49 2.66
C GLY A 39 5.50 -15.38 1.98
N GLU A 40 5.42 -16.67 2.23
CA GLU A 40 6.33 -17.65 1.66
C GLU A 40 6.43 -17.53 0.14
N GLY A 41 7.63 -17.65 -0.41
CA GLY A 41 7.86 -17.62 -1.86
C GLY A 41 7.76 -16.24 -2.51
N THR A 42 7.54 -15.15 -1.77
CA THR A 42 7.48 -13.78 -2.33
C THR A 42 8.69 -13.45 -3.18
N GLN A 43 9.90 -13.83 -2.78
CA GLN A 43 11.11 -13.61 -3.59
C GLN A 43 11.07 -14.33 -4.95
N HIS A 44 10.42 -15.50 -5.04
CA HIS A 44 10.25 -16.21 -6.32
C HIS A 44 9.20 -15.52 -7.20
N GLN A 45 8.14 -15.00 -6.62
CA GLN A 45 7.14 -14.19 -7.33
C GLN A 45 7.75 -12.92 -7.92
N ILE A 46 8.65 -12.27 -7.18
CA ILE A 46 9.40 -11.10 -7.67
C ILE A 46 10.19 -11.44 -8.94
N LEU A 47 10.86 -12.60 -9.00
CA LEU A 47 11.62 -13.02 -10.19
C LEU A 47 10.76 -13.17 -11.46
N ARG A 48 9.45 -13.35 -11.29
CA ARG A 48 8.46 -13.51 -12.37
C ARG A 48 7.67 -12.23 -12.64
N SER A 49 8.05 -11.12 -12.03
CA SER A 49 7.34 -9.85 -12.03
C SER A 49 8.24 -8.69 -12.50
N PRO A 50 7.68 -7.51 -12.81
CA PRO A 50 8.46 -6.31 -13.11
C PRO A 50 9.05 -5.65 -11.86
N VAL A 51 8.75 -6.15 -10.65
CA VAL A 51 9.18 -5.59 -9.38
C VAL A 51 10.69 -5.68 -9.21
N LYS A 52 11.33 -4.55 -8.93
CA LYS A 52 12.79 -4.48 -8.70
C LYS A 52 13.06 -4.37 -7.21
N LEU A 53 13.54 -5.45 -6.61
CA LEU A 53 13.80 -5.53 -5.17
C LEU A 53 14.82 -4.48 -4.68
N SER A 54 15.78 -4.09 -5.51
CA SER A 54 16.73 -3.00 -5.22
C SER A 54 16.06 -1.62 -5.03
N LYS A 55 14.81 -1.45 -5.46
CA LYS A 55 14.03 -0.22 -5.29
C LYS A 55 13.12 -0.25 -4.05
N SER A 56 13.13 -1.35 -3.31
CA SER A 56 12.34 -1.45 -2.08
C SER A 56 12.91 -0.55 -0.98
N GLU A 57 12.02 0.19 -0.32
CA GLU A 57 12.38 1.15 0.73
C GLU A 57 11.73 0.77 2.07
N LYS A 58 10.50 0.29 2.03
CA LYS A 58 9.71 -0.04 3.22
C LYS A 58 8.93 -1.34 3.04
N LEU A 59 8.69 -1.99 4.18
CA LEU A 59 7.76 -3.12 4.27
C LEU A 59 6.88 -2.93 5.49
N PHE A 60 5.59 -3.06 5.30
CA PHE A 60 4.57 -2.98 6.35
C PHE A 60 3.98 -4.37 6.55
N VAL A 61 4.13 -4.92 7.75
CA VAL A 61 3.60 -6.24 8.12
C VAL A 61 2.28 -6.03 8.84
N THR A 62 1.23 -6.67 8.34
CA THR A 62 -0.09 -6.58 8.94
C THR A 62 -0.17 -7.37 10.25
N HIS A 63 0.29 -8.61 10.25
CA HIS A 63 0.32 -9.50 11.41
C HIS A 63 1.34 -10.64 11.22
N LEU A 64 1.54 -11.46 12.27
CA LEU A 64 2.65 -12.43 12.31
C LEU A 64 2.25 -13.86 11.92
N HIS A 65 1.12 -14.10 11.25
CA HIS A 65 0.86 -15.41 10.66
C HIS A 65 1.87 -15.71 9.55
N GLY A 66 2.18 -16.99 9.37
CA GLY A 66 3.26 -17.42 8.48
C GLY A 66 3.06 -17.02 7.03
N ASP A 67 1.84 -17.06 6.53
CA ASP A 67 1.47 -16.68 5.17
C ASP A 67 1.61 -15.17 4.89
N HIS A 68 1.96 -14.38 5.91
CA HIS A 68 2.28 -12.96 5.82
C HIS A 68 3.75 -12.63 6.07
N ILE A 69 4.53 -13.53 6.72
CA ILE A 69 5.91 -13.21 7.10
C ILE A 69 6.99 -14.23 6.71
N PHE A 70 6.63 -15.46 6.33
CA PHE A 70 7.64 -16.52 6.12
C PHE A 70 8.57 -16.27 4.93
N GLY A 71 8.24 -15.34 4.04
CA GLY A 71 9.12 -14.89 2.96
C GLY A 71 10.17 -13.86 3.37
N LEU A 72 10.03 -13.21 4.54
CA LEU A 72 10.85 -12.08 4.97
C LEU A 72 12.36 -12.39 4.97
N PRO A 73 12.86 -13.44 5.61
CA PRO A 73 14.31 -13.70 5.68
C PRO A 73 14.92 -13.86 4.28
N GLY A 74 14.22 -14.56 3.40
CA GLY A 74 14.65 -14.74 2.01
C GLY A 74 14.61 -13.45 1.19
N LEU A 75 13.58 -12.62 1.38
CA LEU A 75 13.47 -11.31 0.73
C LEU A 75 14.63 -10.39 1.12
N LEU A 76 14.91 -10.28 2.43
CA LEU A 76 15.96 -9.43 2.97
C LEU A 76 17.35 -9.82 2.43
N SER A 77 17.64 -11.12 2.43
CA SER A 77 18.88 -11.65 1.85
C SER A 77 18.97 -11.38 0.34
N SER A 78 17.89 -11.67 -0.41
CA SER A 78 17.84 -11.46 -1.86
C SER A 78 18.03 -10.00 -2.26
N ARG A 79 17.56 -9.06 -1.43
CA ARG A 79 17.72 -7.62 -1.68
C ARG A 79 19.19 -7.21 -1.71
N SER A 80 20.02 -7.70 -0.79
CA SER A 80 21.49 -7.48 -0.81
C SER A 80 22.08 -7.97 -2.13
N TYR A 81 21.82 -9.22 -2.51
CA TYR A 81 22.35 -9.80 -3.73
C TYR A 81 21.87 -9.15 -5.03
N GLN A 82 20.74 -8.43 -5.00
CA GLN A 82 20.19 -7.71 -6.16
C GLN A 82 20.55 -6.22 -6.17
N GLY A 83 21.56 -5.81 -5.39
CA GLY A 83 22.07 -4.43 -5.38
C GLY A 83 21.18 -3.44 -4.64
N GLY A 84 20.43 -3.89 -3.67
CA GLY A 84 19.69 -3.02 -2.73
C GLY A 84 20.61 -2.54 -1.62
N ASP A 85 21.20 -1.36 -1.78
CA ASP A 85 22.18 -0.74 -0.87
C ASP A 85 21.59 0.42 -0.03
N THR A 86 20.39 0.87 -0.40
CA THR A 86 19.72 1.95 0.35
C THR A 86 19.09 1.43 1.66
N PRO A 87 18.86 2.30 2.66
CA PRO A 87 18.19 1.91 3.90
C PRO A 87 16.83 1.25 3.65
N PHE A 88 16.52 0.22 4.44
CA PHE A 88 15.25 -0.50 4.39
C PHE A 88 14.59 -0.52 5.76
N THR A 89 13.30 -0.17 5.82
CA THR A 89 12.57 -0.13 7.10
C THR A 89 11.39 -1.10 7.08
N ILE A 90 11.30 -1.92 8.12
CA ILE A 90 10.14 -2.79 8.39
C ILE A 90 9.30 -2.14 9.49
N TYR A 91 8.00 -2.03 9.26
CA TYR A 91 6.98 -1.68 10.25
C TYR A 91 6.09 -2.89 10.47
N GLY A 92 5.73 -3.19 11.71
CA GLY A 92 4.85 -4.32 11.98
C GLY A 92 4.52 -4.48 13.46
N PRO A 93 3.71 -5.48 13.82
CA PRO A 93 3.30 -5.72 15.18
C PRO A 93 4.47 -6.15 16.07
N LYS A 94 4.25 -6.10 17.38
CA LYS A 94 5.22 -6.56 18.37
C LYS A 94 5.62 -8.02 18.11
N GLY A 95 6.94 -8.28 18.09
CA GLY A 95 7.52 -9.60 17.80
C GLY A 95 8.16 -9.68 16.42
N ILE A 96 7.84 -8.77 15.49
CA ILE A 96 8.46 -8.78 14.15
C ILE A 96 9.97 -8.59 14.21
N LYS A 97 10.45 -7.74 15.13
CA LYS A 97 11.88 -7.54 15.34
C LYS A 97 12.58 -8.82 15.79
N ALA A 98 12.01 -9.52 16.77
CA ALA A 98 12.57 -10.76 17.28
C ALA A 98 12.61 -11.85 16.19
N TYR A 99 11.57 -11.95 15.37
CA TYR A 99 11.50 -12.89 14.24
C TYR A 99 12.61 -12.64 13.21
N VAL A 100 12.76 -11.40 12.78
CA VAL A 100 13.77 -11.02 11.77
C VAL A 100 15.19 -11.19 12.33
N ASP A 101 15.46 -10.63 13.52
CA ASP A 101 16.78 -10.71 14.16
C ASP A 101 17.23 -12.17 14.35
N MET A 102 16.33 -13.02 14.87
CA MET A 102 16.62 -14.45 15.07
C MET A 102 16.88 -15.17 13.76
N SER A 103 16.07 -14.88 12.72
CA SER A 103 16.23 -15.50 11.41
C SER A 103 17.58 -15.14 10.77
N LEU A 104 17.97 -13.87 10.79
CA LEU A 104 19.23 -13.40 10.25
C LEU A 104 20.43 -13.92 11.07
N GLN A 105 20.32 -13.94 12.40
CA GLN A 105 21.37 -14.43 13.30
C GLN A 105 21.64 -15.92 13.09
N LEU A 106 20.60 -16.78 13.10
CA LEU A 106 20.76 -18.22 12.97
C LEU A 106 21.25 -18.63 11.58
N SER A 107 20.81 -17.93 10.54
CA SER A 107 21.26 -18.16 9.16
C SER A 107 22.61 -17.50 8.84
N GLN A 108 23.18 -16.72 9.76
CA GLN A 108 24.41 -15.96 9.57
C GLN A 108 24.38 -15.05 8.32
N VAL A 109 23.19 -14.55 7.98
CA VAL A 109 23.02 -13.64 6.84
C VAL A 109 23.55 -12.27 7.19
N HIS A 110 24.41 -11.74 6.30
CA HIS A 110 24.87 -10.35 6.35
C HIS A 110 24.12 -9.53 5.30
N LEU A 111 23.64 -8.36 5.69
CA LEU A 111 22.95 -7.45 4.80
C LEU A 111 23.88 -6.29 4.41
N ASP A 112 23.91 -5.95 3.11
CA ASP A 112 24.74 -4.86 2.58
C ASP A 112 24.07 -3.48 2.71
N TYR A 113 23.03 -3.37 3.54
CA TYR A 113 22.27 -2.15 3.76
C TYR A 113 21.82 -2.02 5.21
N GLU A 114 21.50 -0.80 5.60
CA GLU A 114 20.92 -0.51 6.91
C GLU A 114 19.48 -1.04 6.99
N LEU A 115 19.22 -1.93 7.96
CA LEU A 115 17.89 -2.44 8.26
C LEU A 115 17.37 -1.82 9.56
N ALA A 116 16.27 -1.08 9.47
CA ALA A 116 15.53 -0.59 10.63
C ALA A 116 14.24 -1.38 10.81
N ILE A 117 13.93 -1.78 12.05
CA ILE A 117 12.67 -2.47 12.38
C ILE A 117 11.95 -1.66 13.45
N ARG A 118 10.72 -1.29 13.16
CA ARG A 118 9.85 -0.47 14.01
C ARG A 118 8.59 -1.23 14.36
N GLU A 119 8.49 -1.66 15.62
CA GLU A 119 7.27 -2.26 16.14
C GLU A 119 6.23 -1.19 16.40
N ILE A 120 5.01 -1.45 15.94
CA ILE A 120 3.88 -0.52 16.04
C ILE A 120 3.21 -0.71 17.39
N PRO A 121 2.87 0.36 18.13
CA PRO A 121 2.05 0.26 19.33
C PRO A 121 0.70 -0.39 19.05
N SER A 122 0.17 -1.17 19.97
CA SER A 122 -1.08 -1.93 19.77
C SER A 122 -2.29 -1.05 19.44
N GLU A 123 -2.27 0.22 19.88
CA GLU A 123 -3.29 1.21 19.53
C GLU A 123 -3.15 1.76 18.08
N GLY A 124 -2.05 1.46 17.40
CA GLY A 124 -1.75 2.02 16.08
C GLY A 124 -1.27 3.47 16.14
N GLY A 125 -1.63 4.26 15.12
CA GLY A 125 -1.28 5.67 14.96
C GLY A 125 -0.49 5.95 13.69
N VAL A 126 0.15 7.11 13.62
CA VAL A 126 1.03 7.49 12.50
C VAL A 126 2.34 6.74 12.61
N VAL A 127 2.58 5.81 11.67
CA VAL A 127 3.79 4.97 11.66
C VAL A 127 4.91 5.52 10.76
N PHE A 128 4.51 6.31 9.76
CA PHE A 128 5.44 6.99 8.86
C PHE A 128 4.84 8.30 8.36
N GLU A 129 5.66 9.33 8.28
CA GLU A 129 5.31 10.58 7.62
C GLU A 129 6.56 11.27 7.07
N ASP A 130 6.46 11.77 5.82
CA ASP A 130 7.45 12.63 5.18
C ASP A 130 6.78 13.77 4.40
N GLU A 131 7.50 14.44 3.50
CA GLU A 131 6.98 15.54 2.70
C GLU A 131 5.88 15.11 1.70
N SER A 132 5.88 13.85 1.29
CA SER A 132 5.04 13.31 0.21
C SER A 132 3.93 12.38 0.68
N PHE A 133 4.17 11.61 1.75
CA PHE A 133 3.27 10.57 2.22
C PHE A 133 3.12 10.59 3.73
N ARG A 134 1.95 10.13 4.18
CA ARG A 134 1.65 9.78 5.56
C ARG A 134 1.04 8.38 5.59
N VAL A 135 1.50 7.54 6.51
CA VAL A 135 0.96 6.19 6.73
C VAL A 135 0.46 6.09 8.16
N GLU A 136 -0.80 5.74 8.30
CA GLU A 136 -1.45 5.45 9.56
C GLU A 136 -1.73 3.95 9.66
N ALA A 137 -1.54 3.37 10.84
CA ALA A 137 -1.94 2.02 11.17
C ALA A 137 -3.06 2.05 12.21
N ALA A 138 -4.02 1.15 12.09
CA ALA A 138 -5.01 0.93 13.14
C ALA A 138 -5.21 -0.58 13.36
N PRO A 139 -5.45 -1.01 14.62
CA PRO A 139 -5.68 -2.41 14.94
C PRO A 139 -6.97 -2.92 14.31
N LEU A 140 -6.92 -4.14 13.79
CA LEU A 140 -8.04 -4.86 13.21
C LEU A 140 -8.48 -6.01 14.14
N ASP A 141 -9.65 -6.58 13.88
CA ASP A 141 -10.21 -7.65 14.70
C ASP A 141 -9.88 -9.02 14.08
N HIS A 142 -8.78 -9.60 14.55
CA HIS A 142 -8.26 -10.90 14.14
C HIS A 142 -7.72 -11.69 15.34
N ARG A 143 -7.38 -12.99 15.16
CA ARG A 143 -6.90 -13.90 16.23
C ARG A 143 -5.65 -13.44 16.94
N ILE A 144 -4.77 -12.74 16.22
CA ILE A 144 -3.55 -12.14 16.76
C ILE A 144 -3.55 -10.65 16.41
N GLU A 145 -2.65 -9.89 17.03
CA GLU A 145 -2.48 -8.46 16.72
C GLU A 145 -2.31 -8.27 15.21
N CYS A 146 -3.23 -7.55 14.60
CA CYS A 146 -3.29 -7.30 13.18
C CYS A 146 -3.58 -5.83 12.90
N PHE A 147 -2.94 -5.26 11.89
CA PHE A 147 -3.09 -3.88 11.49
C PHE A 147 -3.61 -3.74 10.06
N GLY A 148 -4.43 -2.71 9.84
CA GLY A 148 -4.65 -2.11 8.53
C GLY A 148 -3.81 -0.85 8.40
N TYR A 149 -3.45 -0.51 7.16
CA TYR A 149 -2.64 0.66 6.82
C TYR A 149 -3.39 1.58 5.89
N ARG A 150 -3.45 2.87 6.25
CA ARG A 150 -3.95 3.94 5.39
C ARG A 150 -2.78 4.78 4.91
N ILE A 151 -2.55 4.78 3.60
CA ILE A 151 -1.47 5.48 2.92
C ILE A 151 -2.07 6.71 2.24
N VAL A 152 -1.70 7.89 2.72
CA VAL A 152 -2.17 9.17 2.21
C VAL A 152 -1.03 9.87 1.48
N GLU A 153 -1.17 10.07 0.19
CA GLU A 153 -0.30 10.96 -0.57
C GLU A 153 -0.69 12.42 -0.25
N LYS A 154 0.28 13.25 0.10
CA LYS A 154 0.03 14.67 0.37
C LYS A 154 -0.34 15.40 -0.93
N ASP A 155 -1.15 16.45 -0.82
CA ASP A 155 -1.54 17.28 -1.95
C ASP A 155 -0.30 17.86 -2.65
N LEU A 156 -0.31 17.87 -3.96
CA LEU A 156 0.77 18.45 -4.75
C LEU A 156 0.46 19.92 -5.10
N PRO A 157 1.48 20.76 -5.21
CA PRO A 157 1.29 22.10 -5.77
C PRO A 157 0.63 22.05 -7.14
N GLY A 158 -0.28 22.98 -7.39
CA GLY A 158 -0.94 23.11 -8.68
C GLY A 158 0.03 23.35 -9.84
N LYS A 159 -0.51 23.37 -11.04
CA LYS A 159 0.28 23.68 -12.24
C LYS A 159 0.71 25.14 -12.21
N LEU A 160 2.00 25.39 -12.51
CA LEU A 160 2.50 26.76 -12.69
C LEU A 160 1.90 27.35 -13.97
N GLN A 161 1.28 28.52 -13.85
CA GLN A 161 0.66 29.28 -14.95
C GLN A 161 1.76 30.02 -15.72
N GLN A 162 2.49 29.29 -16.56
CA GLN A 162 3.67 29.80 -17.26
C GLN A 162 3.34 30.99 -18.19
N GLU A 163 2.14 30.99 -18.76
CA GLU A 163 1.65 32.07 -19.62
C GLU A 163 1.64 33.42 -18.90
N LYS A 164 1.13 33.46 -17.68
CA LYS A 164 1.15 34.67 -16.84
C LYS A 164 2.56 35.18 -16.54
N LEU A 165 3.51 34.26 -16.34
CA LEU A 165 4.92 34.64 -16.13
C LEU A 165 5.56 35.17 -17.41
N HIS A 166 5.22 34.57 -18.55
CA HIS A 166 5.67 35.04 -19.86
C HIS A 166 5.16 36.47 -20.17
N GLU A 167 3.90 36.78 -19.87
CA GLU A 167 3.32 38.13 -20.03
C GLU A 167 4.06 39.17 -19.19
N LEU A 168 4.64 38.73 -18.06
CA LEU A 168 5.47 39.61 -17.20
C LEU A 168 6.94 39.68 -17.64
N GLY A 169 7.29 39.06 -18.78
CA GLY A 169 8.64 39.03 -19.33
C GLY A 169 9.59 38.05 -18.59
N ILE A 170 9.05 37.08 -17.83
CA ILE A 170 9.84 36.14 -17.05
C ILE A 170 9.99 34.83 -17.83
N THR A 171 11.22 34.49 -18.12
CA THR A 171 11.59 33.25 -18.84
C THR A 171 11.73 32.07 -17.89
N ALA A 172 11.53 30.85 -18.42
CA ALA A 172 11.69 29.61 -17.67
C ALA A 172 13.11 29.47 -17.08
N GLY A 173 13.17 29.08 -15.81
CA GLY A 173 14.43 28.95 -15.06
C GLY A 173 14.19 28.51 -13.61
N PRO A 174 15.22 28.54 -12.76
CA PRO A 174 15.13 28.12 -11.34
C PRO A 174 14.04 28.86 -10.55
N LEU A 175 13.69 30.09 -10.98
CA LEU A 175 12.62 30.90 -10.42
C LEU A 175 11.27 30.19 -10.48
N TYR A 176 10.97 29.47 -11.56
CA TYR A 176 9.73 28.73 -11.74
C TYR A 176 9.54 27.66 -10.65
N GLY A 177 10.64 27.01 -10.26
CA GLY A 177 10.61 26.01 -9.18
C GLY A 177 10.23 26.64 -7.83
N ARG A 178 10.80 27.80 -7.51
CA ARG A 178 10.51 28.54 -6.27
C ARG A 178 9.07 29.05 -6.22
N LEU A 179 8.59 29.62 -7.33
CA LEU A 179 7.20 30.08 -7.44
C LEU A 179 6.22 28.92 -7.35
N LYS A 180 6.52 27.77 -8.00
CA LYS A 180 5.70 26.57 -7.90
C LYS A 180 5.57 26.03 -6.48
N GLN A 181 6.60 26.24 -5.64
CA GLN A 181 6.59 25.91 -4.21
C GLN A 181 5.87 26.95 -3.34
N GLY A 182 5.21 27.96 -3.97
CA GLY A 182 4.49 29.01 -3.25
C GLY A 182 5.38 30.10 -2.65
N GLN A 183 6.69 30.12 -2.94
CA GLN A 183 7.61 31.09 -2.39
C GLN A 183 7.38 32.49 -3.02
N THR A 184 7.60 33.53 -2.23
CA THR A 184 7.71 34.89 -2.74
C THR A 184 9.13 35.15 -3.22
N VAL A 185 9.28 35.68 -4.43
CA VAL A 185 10.57 35.91 -5.04
C VAL A 185 10.67 37.39 -5.45
N LYS A 186 11.77 38.06 -5.08
CA LYS A 186 12.09 39.41 -5.50
C LYS A 186 12.97 39.36 -6.75
N LEU A 187 12.54 40.09 -7.80
CA LEU A 187 13.27 40.20 -9.06
C LEU A 187 14.34 41.33 -8.96
N GLU A 188 15.29 41.30 -9.87
CA GLU A 188 16.36 42.34 -9.93
C GLU A 188 15.82 43.74 -10.19
N ASP A 189 14.68 43.86 -10.85
CA ASP A 189 13.99 45.13 -11.12
C ASP A 189 13.15 45.64 -9.92
N GLY A 190 13.19 44.92 -8.78
CA GLY A 190 12.50 45.26 -7.55
C GLY A 190 11.06 44.73 -7.43
N ARG A 191 10.49 44.13 -8.48
CA ARG A 191 9.16 43.51 -8.41
C ARG A 191 9.20 42.28 -7.48
N GLU A 192 8.12 42.05 -6.72
CA GLU A 192 7.91 40.86 -5.91
C GLU A 192 6.83 40.00 -6.56
N LEU A 193 7.16 38.72 -6.76
CA LEU A 193 6.23 37.71 -7.29
C LEU A 193 5.86 36.74 -6.17
N ARG A 194 4.59 36.63 -5.89
CA ARG A 194 4.08 35.63 -4.93
C ARG A 194 3.74 34.35 -5.69
N GLY A 195 4.29 33.22 -5.28
CA GLY A 195 4.01 31.92 -5.92
C GLY A 195 2.52 31.61 -6.00
N SER A 196 1.74 31.96 -4.97
CA SER A 196 0.28 31.82 -4.95
C SER A 196 -0.46 32.44 -6.14
N ASP A 197 0.08 33.50 -6.75
CA ASP A 197 -0.56 34.22 -7.85
C ASP A 197 -0.37 33.51 -9.20
N PHE A 198 0.58 32.59 -9.25
CA PHE A 198 1.02 31.87 -10.46
C PHE A 198 0.82 30.35 -10.38
N VAL A 199 0.38 29.81 -9.26
CA VAL A 199 0.12 28.38 -9.09
C VAL A 199 -1.38 28.15 -9.09
N GLY A 200 -1.84 27.24 -9.93
CA GLY A 200 -3.24 26.82 -9.96
C GLY A 200 -3.65 26.10 -8.66
N PRO A 201 -4.90 25.61 -8.57
CA PRO A 201 -5.36 24.87 -7.40
C PRO A 201 -4.48 23.65 -7.15
N SER A 202 -4.31 23.28 -5.88
CA SER A 202 -3.57 22.07 -5.49
C SER A 202 -4.18 20.83 -6.13
N ILE A 203 -3.32 19.88 -6.48
CA ILE A 203 -3.75 18.58 -7.00
C ILE A 203 -3.89 17.66 -5.80
N LYS A 204 -5.08 17.13 -5.59
CA LYS A 204 -5.36 16.21 -4.49
C LYS A 204 -4.48 14.97 -4.54
N GLY A 205 -3.90 14.64 -3.39
CA GLY A 205 -3.21 13.38 -3.20
C GLY A 205 -4.18 12.20 -3.24
N ARG A 206 -3.62 11.01 -3.42
CA ARG A 206 -4.38 9.74 -3.44
C ARG A 206 -4.33 9.09 -2.08
N THR A 207 -5.37 8.33 -1.76
CA THR A 207 -5.44 7.53 -0.55
C THR A 207 -5.64 6.07 -0.91
N VAL A 208 -4.73 5.22 -0.44
CA VAL A 208 -4.84 3.76 -0.55
C VAL A 208 -4.93 3.19 0.85
N THR A 209 -5.90 2.31 1.07
CA THR A 209 -6.01 1.55 2.31
C THR A 209 -5.76 0.08 2.02
N ILE A 210 -4.88 -0.54 2.80
CA ILE A 210 -4.56 -1.98 2.73
C ILE A 210 -4.81 -2.56 4.11
N LEU A 211 -5.81 -3.42 4.21
CA LEU A 211 -6.15 -4.10 5.45
C LEU A 211 -5.44 -5.45 5.53
N GLY A 212 -5.03 -5.82 6.74
CA GLY A 212 -4.69 -7.21 7.05
C GLY A 212 -5.94 -8.05 7.23
N ASP A 213 -5.74 -9.28 7.71
CA ASP A 213 -6.83 -10.21 7.98
C ASP A 213 -7.73 -9.70 9.08
N THR A 214 -9.03 -9.74 8.86
CA THR A 214 -10.00 -9.19 9.80
C THR A 214 -11.43 -9.66 9.55
N LYS A 215 -12.19 -9.85 10.60
CA LYS A 215 -13.65 -9.78 10.50
C LYS A 215 -14.09 -8.30 10.47
N PRO A 216 -15.32 -7.98 10.09
CA PRO A 216 -15.81 -6.61 10.07
C PRO A 216 -15.62 -5.92 11.42
N CYS A 217 -14.97 -4.76 11.44
CA CYS A 217 -14.72 -3.99 12.65
C CYS A 217 -14.74 -2.47 12.36
N GLY A 218 -14.90 -1.66 13.43
CA GLY A 218 -14.98 -0.21 13.29
C GLY A 218 -13.74 0.42 12.66
N ASN A 219 -12.55 -0.10 12.94
CA ASN A 219 -11.31 0.44 12.39
C ASN A 219 -11.15 0.13 10.89
N SER A 220 -11.66 -0.99 10.38
CA SER A 220 -11.66 -1.25 8.93
C SER A 220 -12.48 -0.20 8.18
N ALA A 221 -13.65 0.17 8.70
CA ALA A 221 -14.48 1.23 8.15
C ALA A 221 -13.80 2.61 8.22
N LEU A 222 -13.17 2.95 9.37
CA LEU A 222 -12.45 4.23 9.53
C LEU A 222 -11.26 4.34 8.57
N LEU A 223 -10.46 3.29 8.42
CA LEU A 223 -9.32 3.28 7.49
C LEU A 223 -9.78 3.38 6.03
N ALA A 224 -10.95 2.80 5.70
CA ALA A 224 -11.52 2.81 4.37
C ALA A 224 -12.11 4.17 3.96
N GLU A 225 -12.47 5.02 4.92
CA GLU A 225 -13.23 6.26 4.66
C GLU A 225 -12.60 7.13 3.56
N GLY A 226 -13.35 7.32 2.45
CA GLY A 226 -12.95 8.15 1.32
C GLY A 226 -11.69 7.71 0.58
N ALA A 227 -11.21 6.47 0.78
CA ALA A 227 -10.04 5.97 0.06
C ALA A 227 -10.30 5.88 -1.45
N ASP A 228 -9.30 6.17 -2.27
CA ASP A 228 -9.40 5.95 -3.72
C ASP A 228 -9.40 4.46 -4.05
N VAL A 229 -8.63 3.67 -3.28
CA VAL A 229 -8.59 2.20 -3.37
C VAL A 229 -8.54 1.60 -1.98
N LEU A 230 -9.39 0.61 -1.74
CA LEU A 230 -9.36 -0.28 -0.58
C LEU A 230 -8.92 -1.67 -1.03
N VAL A 231 -7.86 -2.19 -0.43
CA VAL A 231 -7.50 -3.61 -0.49
C VAL A 231 -8.01 -4.28 0.78
N HIS A 232 -8.87 -5.27 0.63
CA HIS A 232 -9.51 -5.98 1.74
C HIS A 232 -9.43 -7.49 1.52
N GLU A 233 -9.19 -8.24 2.58
CA GLU A 233 -9.32 -9.69 2.51
C GLU A 233 -10.78 -10.09 2.22
N ALA A 234 -10.97 -11.18 1.51
CA ALA A 234 -12.25 -11.79 1.24
C ALA A 234 -12.06 -13.30 1.18
N THR A 235 -11.63 -13.86 2.31
CA THR A 235 -11.21 -15.27 2.42
C THR A 235 -12.34 -16.23 2.04
N PHE A 236 -13.59 -15.81 2.28
CA PHE A 236 -14.78 -16.64 2.03
C PHE A 236 -15.82 -15.90 1.20
N GLY A 237 -16.63 -16.67 0.45
CA GLY A 237 -17.88 -16.19 -0.15
C GLY A 237 -18.96 -16.01 0.91
N ALA A 238 -20.04 -15.31 0.54
CA ALA A 238 -21.14 -15.01 1.44
C ALA A 238 -21.80 -16.28 2.03
N GLU A 239 -21.79 -17.39 1.27
CA GLU A 239 -22.34 -18.70 1.71
C GLU A 239 -21.54 -19.35 2.86
N ARG A 240 -20.38 -18.80 3.21
CA ARG A 240 -19.51 -19.32 4.28
C ARG A 240 -19.23 -18.31 5.37
N GLU A 241 -20.21 -17.48 5.69
CA GLU A 241 -20.13 -16.54 6.81
C GLU A 241 -19.82 -17.24 8.16
N ASP A 242 -20.30 -18.50 8.30
CA ASP A 242 -19.99 -19.36 9.43
C ASP A 242 -18.49 -19.59 9.62
N LEU A 243 -17.77 -19.86 8.54
CA LEU A 243 -16.33 -20.04 8.56
C LEU A 243 -15.59 -18.71 8.70
N ALA A 244 -16.05 -17.66 8.02
CA ALA A 244 -15.46 -16.35 8.17
C ALA A 244 -15.47 -15.91 9.64
N ALA A 245 -16.60 -16.03 10.31
CA ALA A 245 -16.72 -15.75 11.75
C ALA A 245 -15.85 -16.67 12.62
N ALA A 246 -15.80 -17.97 12.31
CA ALA A 246 -15.04 -18.95 13.09
C ALA A 246 -13.52 -18.76 13.00
N TYR A 247 -13.03 -18.21 11.89
CA TYR A 247 -11.61 -18.00 11.62
C TYR A 247 -11.18 -16.52 11.71
N ASP A 248 -12.09 -15.62 12.13
CA ASP A 248 -11.86 -14.16 12.24
C ASP A 248 -11.45 -13.53 10.91
N HIS A 249 -12.15 -13.90 9.85
CA HIS A 249 -12.02 -13.39 8.48
C HIS A 249 -13.31 -12.73 7.99
N SER A 250 -13.25 -12.15 6.80
CA SER A 250 -14.38 -11.54 6.12
C SER A 250 -14.86 -12.37 4.93
N THR A 251 -16.15 -12.18 4.60
CA THR A 251 -16.73 -12.61 3.33
C THR A 251 -16.60 -11.51 2.27
N THR A 252 -16.80 -11.88 1.01
CA THR A 252 -16.88 -10.94 -0.12
C THR A 252 -17.92 -9.84 0.09
N GLU A 253 -19.11 -10.19 0.59
CA GLU A 253 -20.14 -9.19 0.90
C GLU A 253 -19.72 -8.25 2.02
N GLN A 254 -19.07 -8.76 3.06
CA GLN A 254 -18.59 -7.93 4.19
C GLN A 254 -17.52 -6.95 3.72
N ALA A 255 -16.56 -7.40 2.90
CA ALA A 255 -15.56 -6.53 2.28
C ALA A 255 -16.20 -5.45 1.40
N ALA A 256 -17.19 -5.83 0.59
CA ALA A 256 -17.92 -4.89 -0.27
C ALA A 256 -18.76 -3.88 0.52
N ARG A 257 -19.35 -4.28 1.65
CA ARG A 257 -20.07 -3.35 2.56
C ARG A 257 -19.10 -2.35 3.19
N THR A 258 -17.93 -2.80 3.67
CA THR A 258 -16.89 -1.90 4.18
C THR A 258 -16.50 -0.85 3.13
N ALA A 259 -16.35 -1.25 1.87
CA ALA A 259 -16.05 -0.33 0.78
C ALA A 259 -17.19 0.66 0.49
N ALA A 260 -18.43 0.18 0.42
CA ALA A 260 -19.60 1.00 0.14
C ALA A 260 -19.86 2.02 1.26
N GLU A 261 -19.82 1.60 2.51
CA GLU A 261 -20.00 2.45 3.69
C GLU A 261 -18.89 3.48 3.84
N GLY A 262 -17.64 3.10 3.51
CA GLY A 262 -16.48 3.99 3.49
C GLY A 262 -16.46 4.98 2.31
N GLY A 263 -17.36 4.88 1.34
CA GLY A 263 -17.34 5.72 0.13
C GLY A 263 -16.05 5.54 -0.69
N VAL A 264 -15.56 4.31 -0.74
CA VAL A 264 -14.31 3.93 -1.44
C VAL A 264 -14.49 4.04 -2.95
N GLY A 265 -13.44 4.45 -3.66
CA GLY A 265 -13.46 4.52 -5.14
C GLY A 265 -13.49 3.13 -5.78
N ALA A 266 -12.50 2.30 -5.47
CA ALA A 266 -12.41 0.91 -5.94
C ALA A 266 -12.08 -0.05 -4.80
N LEU A 267 -12.71 -1.22 -4.78
CA LEU A 267 -12.40 -2.33 -3.89
C LEU A 267 -11.57 -3.38 -4.62
N ILE A 268 -10.45 -3.79 -4.05
CA ILE A 268 -9.67 -4.93 -4.52
C ILE A 268 -9.69 -6.00 -3.44
N MET A 269 -10.34 -7.11 -3.72
CA MET A 269 -10.39 -8.26 -2.84
C MET A 269 -9.17 -9.17 -3.04
N THR A 270 -8.58 -9.62 -1.95
CA THR A 270 -7.41 -10.50 -1.91
C THR A 270 -7.55 -11.53 -0.80
N HIS A 271 -6.51 -12.31 -0.51
CA HIS A 271 -6.49 -13.33 0.55
C HIS A 271 -7.60 -14.37 0.36
N ILE A 272 -7.68 -14.93 -0.83
CA ILE A 272 -8.76 -15.83 -1.26
C ILE A 272 -8.44 -17.27 -0.87
N SER A 273 -9.38 -17.96 -0.22
CA SER A 273 -9.24 -19.37 0.12
C SER A 273 -9.05 -20.23 -1.14
N SER A 274 -8.14 -21.19 -1.06
CA SER A 274 -7.83 -22.14 -2.14
C SER A 274 -9.03 -22.97 -2.64
N ARG A 275 -10.15 -22.96 -1.92
CA ARG A 275 -11.40 -23.58 -2.31
C ARG A 275 -12.11 -22.90 -3.49
N TYR A 276 -11.83 -21.60 -3.71
CA TYR A 276 -12.46 -20.80 -4.77
C TYR A 276 -11.55 -20.75 -5.99
N GLN A 277 -11.95 -21.48 -7.03
CA GLN A 277 -11.25 -21.54 -8.33
C GLN A 277 -12.27 -21.47 -9.47
N GLY A 278 -11.87 -20.96 -10.64
CA GLY A 278 -12.73 -20.85 -11.81
C GLY A 278 -14.08 -20.17 -11.51
N GLU A 279 -15.20 -20.83 -11.81
CA GLU A 279 -16.56 -20.31 -11.56
C GLU A 279 -16.79 -19.90 -10.08
N GLY A 280 -16.08 -20.54 -9.13
CA GLY A 280 -16.16 -20.15 -7.72
C GLY A 280 -15.57 -18.75 -7.49
N ALA A 281 -14.48 -18.41 -8.14
CA ALA A 281 -13.87 -17.08 -8.05
C ALA A 281 -14.72 -16.01 -8.77
N GLU A 282 -15.37 -16.35 -9.89
CA GLU A 282 -16.29 -15.46 -10.59
C GLU A 282 -17.48 -15.08 -9.71
N ARG A 283 -18.05 -16.06 -8.99
CA ARG A 283 -19.14 -15.80 -8.03
C ARG A 283 -18.75 -14.84 -6.91
N LEU A 284 -17.55 -14.97 -6.35
CA LEU A 284 -17.03 -14.05 -5.34
C LEU A 284 -17.06 -12.60 -5.86
N LEU A 285 -16.66 -12.39 -7.11
CA LEU A 285 -16.66 -11.08 -7.72
C LEU A 285 -18.09 -10.54 -7.97
N GLU A 286 -19.00 -11.40 -8.40
CA GLU A 286 -20.42 -11.04 -8.59
C GLU A 286 -21.08 -10.62 -7.27
N GLU A 287 -20.84 -11.36 -6.18
CA GLU A 287 -21.34 -11.03 -4.83
C GLU A 287 -20.89 -9.61 -4.41
N ALA A 288 -19.60 -9.32 -4.54
CA ALA A 288 -19.07 -8.02 -4.19
C ALA A 288 -19.63 -6.89 -5.07
N ARG A 289 -19.72 -7.11 -6.39
CA ARG A 289 -20.24 -6.11 -7.35
C ARG A 289 -21.72 -5.79 -7.17
N ALA A 290 -22.49 -6.69 -6.60
CA ALA A 290 -23.89 -6.44 -6.26
C ALA A 290 -24.03 -5.34 -5.18
N ILE A 291 -22.98 -5.12 -4.35
CA ILE A 291 -22.95 -4.14 -3.26
C ILE A 291 -22.08 -2.93 -3.63
N HIS A 292 -20.89 -3.17 -4.15
CA HIS A 292 -19.93 -2.16 -4.57
C HIS A 292 -19.50 -2.43 -6.03
N PRO A 293 -20.08 -1.72 -7.02
CA PRO A 293 -19.89 -2.03 -8.45
C PRO A 293 -18.43 -2.00 -8.93
N ASP A 294 -17.58 -1.09 -8.39
CA ASP A 294 -16.16 -1.02 -8.73
C ASP A 294 -15.34 -1.94 -7.81
N SER A 295 -15.69 -3.23 -7.83
CA SER A 295 -14.98 -4.29 -7.12
C SER A 295 -14.20 -5.18 -8.07
N TRP A 296 -13.01 -5.58 -7.62
CA TRP A 296 -12.06 -6.40 -8.34
C TRP A 296 -11.59 -7.56 -7.46
N LEU A 297 -11.35 -8.71 -8.06
CA LEU A 297 -10.74 -9.85 -7.40
C LEU A 297 -9.29 -9.95 -7.87
N ALA A 298 -8.34 -9.72 -6.97
CA ALA A 298 -6.93 -9.81 -7.32
C ALA A 298 -6.52 -11.27 -7.59
N GLU A 299 -5.66 -11.44 -8.56
CA GLU A 299 -4.92 -12.66 -8.85
C GLU A 299 -3.43 -12.37 -8.72
N ASP A 300 -2.61 -13.43 -8.65
CA ASP A 300 -1.15 -13.24 -8.65
C ASP A 300 -0.72 -12.50 -9.92
N PHE A 301 0.13 -11.52 -9.77
CA PHE A 301 0.61 -10.60 -10.80
C PHE A 301 -0.43 -9.59 -11.35
N TYR A 302 -1.61 -9.51 -10.74
CA TYR A 302 -2.56 -8.44 -11.05
C TYR A 302 -1.97 -7.08 -10.67
N SER A 303 -2.19 -6.09 -11.53
CA SER A 303 -1.85 -4.69 -11.23
C SER A 303 -3.08 -3.79 -11.31
N HIS A 304 -3.12 -2.79 -10.44
CA HIS A 304 -4.19 -1.81 -10.39
C HIS A 304 -3.61 -0.40 -10.28
N ALA A 305 -3.83 0.40 -11.31
CA ALA A 305 -3.42 1.80 -11.29
C ALA A 305 -4.32 2.60 -10.34
N VAL A 306 -3.72 3.45 -9.49
CA VAL A 306 -4.45 4.38 -8.65
C VAL A 306 -4.38 5.76 -9.30
N PRO A 307 -5.38 6.14 -10.12
CA PRO A 307 -5.38 7.41 -10.83
C PRO A 307 -5.62 8.58 -9.86
N ARG A 308 -5.11 9.76 -10.20
CA ARG A 308 -5.52 10.98 -9.51
C ARG A 308 -6.94 11.34 -9.93
N ARG A 309 -7.77 11.74 -8.97
CA ARG A 309 -9.09 12.30 -9.29
C ARG A 309 -8.89 13.55 -10.14
N GLN A 310 -9.59 13.64 -11.26
CA GLN A 310 -9.62 14.87 -12.05
C GLN A 310 -10.39 15.91 -11.25
N SER A 311 -9.77 17.06 -10.99
CA SER A 311 -10.38 18.22 -10.34
C SER A 311 -11.36 18.92 -11.27
#